data_4c4db3d37f5a350c6a5b357f8e3e93f1
#
_entry.id   4c4db3d37f5a350c6a5b357f8e3e93f1
#
_cell.length_a   1.000
_cell.length_b   1.000
_cell.length_c   1.000
_cell.angle_alpha   90.00
_cell.angle_beta   90.00
_cell.angle_gamma   90.00
#
_symmetry.space_group_name_H-M   'P 1'
#
loop_
_entity.id
_entity.type
_entity.pdbx_description
1 polymer ?
#
loop_
_entity_poly.entity_id
_entity_poly.type
_entity_poly.pdbx_seq_one_letter_code
_entity_poly.pdbx_strand_id
1 'polypeptide(L)'
;MPVPSARLMEIPAALVPHIVLPRLELLSEARTRGAECVWGGERLTIETAIDLRVHTNNGFNWYPRACRRCTKAAVRTARDTHPDQCTECTGPTKLCETRRALHNLLMELRR
;
A
#
# COMPACT_ATOMS: atom_id res chain seq x y z
N MET A 1 17.70 -8.83 24.19
CA MET A 1 16.88 -7.76 23.64
C MET A 1 16.54 -8.06 22.20
N PRO A 2 15.28 -8.15 21.89
CA PRO A 2 14.90 -8.31 20.49
C PRO A 2 15.31 -7.07 19.72
N VAL A 3 15.86 -7.29 18.55
CA VAL A 3 16.30 -6.21 17.69
C VAL A 3 15.13 -5.77 16.83
N PRO A 4 14.72 -4.50 16.90
CA PRO A 4 13.57 -4.02 16.13
C PRO A 4 13.81 -3.95 14.62
N SER A 5 15.01 -4.28 14.16
CA SER A 5 15.37 -4.21 12.74
C SER A 5 14.54 -5.13 11.85
N ALA A 6 13.85 -6.11 12.42
CA ALA A 6 13.01 -7.03 11.65
C ALA A 6 11.58 -6.53 11.44
N ARG A 7 11.28 -5.30 11.85
CA ARG A 7 9.92 -4.77 11.71
C ARG A 7 9.63 -4.43 10.26
N LEU A 8 8.48 -4.89 9.78
CA LEU A 8 7.98 -4.55 8.45
C LEU A 8 7.64 -3.06 8.38
N MET A 9 7.92 -2.47 7.23
CA MET A 9 7.42 -1.13 6.93
C MET A 9 5.93 -1.25 6.64
N GLU A 10 5.12 -0.43 7.31
CA GLU A 10 3.68 -0.39 7.09
C GLU A 10 3.29 0.89 6.38
N ILE A 11 2.31 0.81 5.48
CA ILE A 11 1.75 2.04 4.92
C ILE A 11 0.85 2.69 5.98
N PRO A 12 0.70 4.04 5.96
CA PRO A 12 -0.20 4.69 6.89
C PRO A 12 -1.63 4.21 6.73
N ALA A 13 -2.33 3.96 7.85
CA ALA A 13 -3.69 3.45 7.82
C ALA A 13 -4.65 4.33 7.02
N ALA A 14 -4.44 5.65 7.07
CA ALA A 14 -5.28 6.59 6.35
C ALA A 14 -5.19 6.45 4.83
N LEU A 15 -4.11 5.86 4.32
CA LEU A 15 -3.90 5.71 2.89
C LEU A 15 -4.40 4.38 2.34
N VAL A 16 -4.75 3.44 3.21
CA VAL A 16 -5.23 2.11 2.78
C VAL A 16 -6.38 2.19 1.78
N PRO A 17 -7.43 3.02 2.00
CA PRO A 17 -8.54 3.08 1.05
C PRO A 17 -8.16 3.61 -0.34
N HIS A 18 -7.01 4.25 -0.46
CA HIS A 18 -6.58 4.85 -1.72
C HIS A 18 -5.71 3.92 -2.56
N ILE A 19 -5.28 2.79 -1.99
CA ILE A 19 -4.44 1.83 -2.69
C ILE A 19 -5.35 0.77 -3.30
N VAL A 20 -5.23 0.57 -4.62
CA VAL A 20 -6.05 -0.40 -5.34
C VAL A 20 -5.39 -1.77 -5.27
N LEU A 21 -6.10 -2.72 -4.67
CA LEU A 21 -5.64 -4.10 -4.54
C LEU A 21 -6.35 -4.98 -5.57
N PRO A 22 -5.72 -6.11 -5.97
CA PRO A 22 -6.42 -7.10 -6.79
C PRO A 22 -7.61 -7.69 -6.03
N ARG A 23 -8.55 -8.24 -6.78
CA ARG A 23 -9.71 -8.90 -6.18
C ARG A 23 -9.27 -10.16 -5.44
N LEU A 24 -9.80 -10.33 -4.22
CA LEU A 24 -9.42 -11.44 -3.35
C LEU A 24 -9.60 -12.79 -4.02
N GLU A 25 -10.68 -12.96 -4.80
CA GLU A 25 -10.99 -14.23 -5.45
C GLU A 25 -9.94 -14.64 -6.49
N LEU A 26 -9.15 -13.68 -6.96
CA LEU A 26 -8.13 -13.94 -7.98
C LEU A 26 -6.76 -14.21 -7.38
N LEU A 27 -6.64 -14.16 -6.06
CA LEU A 27 -5.36 -14.30 -5.39
C LEU A 27 -5.13 -15.71 -4.87
N SER A 28 -3.87 -16.17 -4.97
CA SER A 28 -3.45 -17.41 -4.34
C SER A 28 -3.47 -17.27 -2.81
N GLU A 29 -3.45 -18.40 -2.12
CA GLU A 29 -3.34 -18.38 -0.67
C GLU A 29 -2.08 -17.65 -0.20
N ALA A 30 -0.95 -17.88 -0.89
CA ALA A 30 0.31 -17.25 -0.53
C ALA A 30 0.25 -15.73 -0.62
N ARG A 31 -0.41 -15.20 -1.65
CA ARG A 31 -0.60 -13.74 -1.79
C ARG A 31 -1.57 -13.21 -0.74
N THR A 32 -2.60 -13.95 -0.43
CA THR A 32 -3.61 -13.55 0.55
C THR A 32 -3.02 -13.43 1.95
N ARG A 33 -2.10 -14.31 2.31
CA ARG A 33 -1.48 -14.27 3.65
C ARG A 33 -0.20 -13.46 3.71
N GLY A 34 0.22 -12.86 2.61
CA GLY A 34 1.37 -11.97 2.59
C GLY A 34 2.73 -12.66 2.42
N ALA A 35 2.75 -13.93 2.02
CA ALA A 35 4.00 -14.62 1.74
C ALA A 35 4.60 -14.25 0.39
N GLU A 36 3.74 -13.82 -0.54
CA GLU A 36 4.12 -13.36 -1.87
C GLU A 36 3.54 -11.98 -2.14
N CYS A 37 4.20 -11.21 -2.99
CA CYS A 37 3.72 -9.89 -3.37
C CYS A 37 2.31 -9.97 -3.96
N VAL A 38 1.39 -9.16 -3.44
CA VAL A 38 -0.02 -9.19 -3.85
C VAL A 38 -0.20 -8.85 -5.33
N TRP A 39 0.71 -8.06 -5.91
CA TRP A 39 0.65 -7.71 -7.33
C TRP A 39 1.57 -8.57 -8.20
N GLY A 40 2.83 -8.69 -7.80
CA GLY A 40 3.84 -9.34 -8.62
C GLY A 40 4.01 -10.84 -8.39
N GLY A 41 3.59 -11.34 -7.24
CA GLY A 41 3.67 -12.76 -6.93
C GLY A 41 5.03 -13.26 -6.48
N GLU A 42 6.05 -12.38 -6.39
CA GLU A 42 7.36 -12.80 -5.92
C GLU A 42 7.34 -13.06 -4.41
N ARG A 43 8.20 -13.99 -3.97
CA ARG A 43 8.33 -14.31 -2.56
C ARG A 43 8.87 -13.11 -1.78
N LEU A 44 8.30 -12.86 -0.62
CA LEU A 44 8.67 -11.73 0.22
C LEU A 44 9.42 -12.20 1.47
N THR A 45 10.33 -11.35 1.94
CA THR A 45 10.99 -11.51 3.24
C THR A 45 10.63 -10.32 4.11
N ILE A 46 10.97 -10.39 5.39
CA ILE A 46 10.72 -9.27 6.31
C ILE A 46 11.42 -8.00 5.81
N GLU A 47 12.61 -8.13 5.24
CA GLU A 47 13.38 -6.98 4.75
C GLU A 47 12.83 -6.36 3.48
N THR A 48 12.15 -7.16 2.65
CA THR A 48 11.68 -6.69 1.34
C THR A 48 10.20 -6.38 1.30
N ALA A 49 9.44 -6.85 2.28
CA ALA A 49 7.98 -6.70 2.27
C ALA A 49 7.54 -5.35 2.81
N ILE A 50 6.49 -4.81 2.19
CA ILE A 50 5.77 -3.66 2.72
C ILE A 50 4.40 -4.17 3.18
N ASP A 51 4.04 -3.87 4.41
CA ASP A 51 2.76 -4.28 4.98
C ASP A 51 1.66 -3.32 4.51
N LEU A 52 0.71 -3.85 3.78
CA LEU A 52 -0.42 -3.06 3.28
C LEU A 52 -1.61 -3.08 4.26
N ARG A 53 -1.37 -3.52 5.47
CA ARG A 53 -2.34 -3.58 6.55
C ARG A 53 -3.40 -4.67 6.33
N VAL A 54 -4.19 -4.92 7.36
CA VAL A 54 -5.26 -5.91 7.27
C VAL A 54 -6.42 -5.38 6.46
N HIS A 55 -6.97 -6.24 5.61
CA HIS A 55 -8.17 -5.94 4.83
C HIS A 55 -9.25 -6.95 5.20
N THR A 56 -10.49 -6.51 5.14
CA THR A 56 -11.63 -7.36 5.51
C THR A 56 -12.63 -7.39 4.35
N ASN A 57 -12.94 -8.60 3.89
CA ASN A 57 -13.94 -8.83 2.86
C ASN A 57 -14.96 -9.84 3.38
N ASN A 58 -16.21 -9.43 3.54
CA ASN A 58 -17.30 -10.31 4.00
C ASN A 58 -16.94 -11.05 5.30
N GLY A 59 -16.31 -10.33 6.23
CA GLY A 59 -15.90 -10.92 7.50
C GLY A 59 -14.61 -11.72 7.48
N PHE A 60 -14.00 -11.88 6.30
CA PHE A 60 -12.73 -12.57 6.16
C PHE A 60 -11.58 -11.55 6.19
N ASN A 61 -10.68 -11.70 7.14
CA ASN A 61 -9.50 -10.84 7.25
C ASN A 61 -8.33 -11.43 6.47
N TRP A 62 -7.65 -10.60 5.71
CA TRP A 62 -6.49 -11.02 4.97
C TRP A 62 -5.39 -9.96 5.06
N TYR A 63 -4.18 -10.34 4.73
CA TYR A 63 -2.99 -9.57 5.09
C TYR A 63 -2.09 -9.35 3.89
N PRO A 64 -2.49 -8.49 2.95
CA PRO A 64 -1.69 -8.27 1.75
C PRO A 64 -0.35 -7.60 2.09
N ARG A 65 0.69 -8.06 1.40
CA ARG A 65 2.01 -7.45 1.46
C ARG A 65 2.53 -7.34 0.04
N ALA A 66 3.48 -6.46 -0.18
CA ALA A 66 4.02 -6.25 -1.51
C ALA A 66 5.49 -5.92 -1.45
N CYS A 67 6.17 -6.09 -2.57
CA CYS A 67 7.55 -5.63 -2.69
C CYS A 67 7.56 -4.11 -2.80
N ARG A 68 8.73 -3.52 -2.54
CA ARG A 68 8.86 -2.07 -2.57
C ARG A 68 8.51 -1.49 -3.95
N ARG A 69 8.97 -2.15 -5.02
CA ARG A 69 8.72 -1.69 -6.39
C ARG A 69 7.22 -1.63 -6.72
N CYS A 70 6.49 -2.70 -6.42
CA CYS A 70 5.06 -2.73 -6.69
C CYS A 70 4.29 -1.73 -5.82
N THR A 71 4.70 -1.58 -4.56
CA THR A 71 4.10 -0.60 -3.66
C THR A 71 4.31 0.83 -4.18
N LYS A 72 5.53 1.14 -4.65
CA LYS A 72 5.79 2.46 -5.25
C LYS A 72 4.87 2.72 -6.44
N ALA A 73 4.71 1.72 -7.30
CA ALA A 73 3.85 1.89 -8.48
C ALA A 73 2.39 2.15 -8.07
N ALA A 74 1.90 1.40 -7.08
CA ALA A 74 0.53 1.58 -6.60
C ALA A 74 0.31 2.94 -5.93
N VAL A 75 1.28 3.38 -5.14
CA VAL A 75 1.20 4.69 -4.48
C VAL A 75 1.25 5.82 -5.50
N ARG A 76 2.12 5.68 -6.51
CA ARG A 76 2.22 6.68 -7.58
C ARG A 76 0.89 6.79 -8.33
N THR A 77 0.29 5.66 -8.68
CA THR A 77 -1.00 5.64 -9.36
C THR A 77 -2.07 6.32 -8.49
N ALA A 78 -2.12 5.98 -7.21
CA ALA A 78 -3.08 6.59 -6.28
C ALA A 78 -2.90 8.10 -6.22
N ARG A 79 -1.66 8.57 -6.12
CA ARG A 79 -1.36 10.00 -6.08
C ARG A 79 -1.81 10.70 -7.35
N ASP A 80 -1.54 10.09 -8.51
CA ASP A 80 -1.78 10.73 -9.79
C ASP A 80 -3.26 10.72 -10.19
N THR A 81 -4.03 9.73 -9.71
CA THR A 81 -5.46 9.65 -9.99
C THR A 81 -6.34 10.33 -8.94
N HIS A 82 -5.78 10.62 -7.77
CA HIS A 82 -6.54 11.20 -6.67
C HIS A 82 -7.23 12.53 -7.03
N PRO A 83 -6.59 13.47 -7.78
CA PRO A 83 -7.24 14.74 -8.12
C PRO A 83 -8.57 14.57 -8.88
N ASP A 84 -8.72 13.51 -9.65
CA ASP A 84 -9.95 13.26 -10.41
C ASP A 84 -11.10 12.84 -9.51
N GLN A 85 -10.82 12.47 -8.27
CA GLN A 85 -11.80 11.93 -7.34
C GLN A 85 -11.97 12.78 -6.08
N CYS A 86 -11.27 13.90 -6.00
CA CYS A 86 -11.21 14.69 -4.79
C CYS A 86 -11.50 16.15 -5.09
N THR A 87 -12.52 16.71 -4.43
CA THR A 87 -12.89 18.09 -4.61
C THR A 87 -11.85 19.05 -4.04
N GLU A 88 -11.09 18.63 -3.04
CA GLU A 88 -10.04 19.47 -2.44
C GLU A 88 -8.87 19.69 -3.38
N CYS A 89 -8.60 18.73 -4.26
CA CYS A 89 -7.51 18.84 -5.21
C CYS A 89 -7.80 19.78 -6.36
N THR A 90 -9.04 20.18 -6.56
CA THR A 90 -9.43 21.07 -7.64
C THR A 90 -9.35 22.54 -7.26
N GLY A 91 -9.11 22.84 -5.98
CA GLY A 91 -8.95 24.21 -5.52
C GLY A 91 -7.58 24.76 -5.89
N PRO A 92 -7.48 26.03 -6.30
CA PRO A 92 -6.23 26.58 -6.82
C PRO A 92 -5.12 26.76 -5.77
N THR A 93 -5.44 26.73 -4.49
CA THR A 93 -4.47 27.02 -3.44
C THR A 93 -4.36 25.96 -2.36
N LYS A 94 -5.17 24.92 -2.41
CA LYS A 94 -5.17 23.91 -1.35
C LYS A 94 -4.40 22.68 -1.76
N LEU A 95 -3.40 22.34 -0.94
CA LEU A 95 -2.75 21.04 -1.01
C LEU A 95 -3.60 20.06 -0.25
N CYS A 96 -4.19 19.10 -0.96
CA CYS A 96 -4.95 18.03 -0.35
C CYS A 96 -4.03 17.20 0.55
N GLU A 97 -4.42 16.99 1.80
CA GLU A 97 -3.61 16.22 2.75
C GLU A 97 -3.38 14.78 2.29
N THR A 98 -4.40 14.17 1.70
CA THR A 98 -4.28 12.80 1.20
C THR A 98 -3.25 12.72 0.08
N ARG A 99 -3.31 13.63 -0.87
CA ARG A 99 -2.35 13.65 -1.97
C ARG A 99 -0.93 13.91 -1.46
N ARG A 100 -0.79 14.80 -0.50
CA ARG A 100 0.50 15.08 0.14
C ARG A 100 1.02 13.84 0.85
N ALA A 101 0.17 13.13 1.59
CA ALA A 101 0.56 11.91 2.29
C ALA A 101 1.00 10.82 1.32
N LEU A 102 0.31 10.69 0.19
CA LEU A 102 0.70 9.73 -0.85
C LEU A 102 2.06 10.08 -1.44
N HIS A 103 2.30 11.35 -1.68
CA HIS A 103 3.59 11.82 -2.19
C HIS A 103 4.71 11.54 -1.18
N ASN A 104 4.47 11.84 0.09
CA ASN A 104 5.46 11.60 1.13
C ASN A 104 5.79 10.11 1.28
N LEU A 105 4.77 9.28 1.20
CA LEU A 105 4.98 7.82 1.24
C LEU A 105 5.81 7.37 0.05
N LEU A 106 5.53 7.90 -1.15
CA LEU A 106 6.32 7.57 -2.33
C LEU A 106 7.79 7.94 -2.14
N MET A 107 8.05 9.13 -1.59
CA MET A 107 9.43 9.55 -1.32
C MET A 107 10.12 8.62 -0.31
N GLU A 108 9.40 8.19 0.71
CA GLU A 108 9.92 7.25 1.69
C GLU A 108 10.29 5.91 1.04
N LEU A 109 9.43 5.42 0.16
CA LEU A 109 9.65 4.15 -0.53
C LEU A 109 10.83 4.21 -1.52
N ARG A 110 11.23 5.40 -1.93
CA ARG A 110 12.33 5.58 -2.86
C ARG A 110 13.71 5.63 -2.19
N ARG A 111 13.73 5.70 -0.88
CA ARG A 111 14.99 5.73 -0.12
C ARG A 111 15.68 4.38 -0.08
#